data_0df2798307168f0744bee9bad07fa262
#
_entry.id   0df2798307168f0744bee9bad07fa262
#
_cell.length_a   1.000
_cell.length_b   1.000
_cell.length_c   1.000
_cell.angle_alpha   90.00
_cell.angle_beta   90.00
_cell.angle_gamma   90.00
#
_symmetry.space_group_name_H-M   'P 1'
#
loop_
_entity.id
_entity.type
_entity.pdbx_description
1 polymer ?
#
loop_
_entity_poly.entity_id
_entity_poly.type
_entity_poly.pdbx_seq_one_letter_code
_entity_poly.pdbx_strand_id
1 'polypeptide(L)'
;PPFFLSFASDATKKIAANYTDKIYDFTWVDDFSAARNFAFSKAEKDYIYTADADEVIDEENRKRFRELKEVLLPEIEIVQMKYGNQLSHGTAYNFDEEYRPKLFKRLREFTWIEPIHEMVRLDPVVFDSDIVIGHYPESNHCKRDFATFQKHIHKGLRLSKRLHHMYAMELYISGDDEDFLEAEDFFAASVMDPERSADEMKEAACVVCRAARIRKDAGIMMKMALKDMLTEGSAEMCFELGEYFHERGDDSEASLWYYNAMHEA
;
A
#
# COMPACT_ATOMS: atom_id res chain seq x y z
N PRO A 1 20.77 -16.29 -14.84
CA PRO A 1 21.33 -15.99 -13.52
C PRO A 1 20.53 -14.90 -12.85
N PRO A 2 20.39 -14.94 -11.53
CA PRO A 2 19.74 -13.83 -10.81
C PRO A 2 20.57 -12.55 -10.99
N PHE A 3 19.91 -11.42 -10.97
CA PHE A 3 20.56 -10.12 -10.84
C PHE A 3 20.00 -9.43 -9.59
N PHE A 4 20.75 -8.51 -9.05
CA PHE A 4 20.43 -7.81 -7.82
C PHE A 4 20.45 -6.30 -8.07
N LEU A 5 19.39 -5.62 -7.66
CA LEU A 5 19.32 -4.16 -7.65
C LEU A 5 19.54 -3.66 -6.23
N SER A 6 20.48 -2.74 -6.02
CA SER A 6 20.76 -2.20 -4.70
C SER A 6 20.76 -0.67 -4.72
N PHE A 7 20.07 -0.11 -3.76
CA PHE A 7 20.24 1.27 -3.29
C PHE A 7 20.75 1.31 -1.84
N ALA A 8 21.11 0.12 -1.31
CA ALA A 8 21.58 -0.03 0.06
C ALA A 8 23.05 0.38 0.22
N SER A 9 23.34 1.06 1.32
CA SER A 9 24.69 1.44 1.74
C SER A 9 25.35 0.43 2.69
N ASP A 10 24.65 -0.67 3.00
CA ASP A 10 25.05 -1.72 3.95
C ASP A 10 25.80 -2.89 3.31
N ALA A 11 25.90 -4.01 4.01
CA ALA A 11 26.57 -5.22 3.55
C ALA A 11 25.81 -6.01 2.46
N THR A 12 24.61 -5.59 2.07
CA THR A 12 23.72 -6.32 1.14
C THR A 12 24.39 -6.65 -0.18
N LYS A 13 25.14 -5.70 -0.77
CA LYS A 13 25.89 -5.94 -2.01
C LYS A 13 26.97 -7.03 -1.85
N LYS A 14 27.66 -7.06 -0.69
CA LYS A 14 28.68 -8.08 -0.41
C LYS A 14 28.06 -9.47 -0.28
N ILE A 15 26.86 -9.54 0.29
CA ILE A 15 26.11 -10.80 0.41
C ILE A 15 25.64 -11.24 -0.98
N ALA A 16 25.04 -10.35 -1.75
CA ALA A 16 24.57 -10.62 -3.11
C ALA A 16 25.70 -11.09 -4.05
N ALA A 17 26.92 -10.57 -3.88
CA ALA A 17 28.10 -10.96 -4.67
C ALA A 17 28.50 -12.43 -4.50
N ASN A 18 28.05 -13.12 -3.44
CA ASN A 18 28.24 -14.56 -3.30
C ASN A 18 27.36 -15.39 -4.24
N TYR A 19 26.33 -14.78 -4.83
CA TYR A 19 25.31 -15.47 -5.64
C TYR A 19 25.29 -15.01 -7.10
N THR A 20 25.74 -13.78 -7.38
CA THR A 20 25.72 -13.20 -8.72
C THR A 20 26.76 -12.10 -8.87
N ASP A 21 27.32 -11.99 -10.09
CA ASP A 21 28.17 -10.87 -10.53
C ASP A 21 27.33 -9.71 -11.13
N LYS A 22 26.03 -9.92 -11.35
CA LYS A 22 25.10 -8.93 -11.92
C LYS A 22 24.45 -8.10 -10.82
N ILE A 23 25.22 -7.18 -10.25
CA ILE A 23 24.75 -6.24 -9.23
C ILE A 23 24.71 -4.86 -9.86
N TYR A 24 23.54 -4.23 -9.80
CA TYR A 24 23.30 -2.91 -10.38
C TYR A 24 22.99 -1.90 -9.29
N ASP A 25 23.60 -0.73 -9.37
CA ASP A 25 23.31 0.39 -8.50
C ASP A 25 22.15 1.22 -9.07
N PHE A 26 21.20 1.54 -8.22
CA PHE A 26 20.12 2.46 -8.51
C PHE A 26 20.13 3.58 -7.47
N THR A 27 20.19 4.83 -7.93
CA THR A 27 20.07 5.98 -7.04
C THR A 27 18.59 6.12 -6.65
N TRP A 28 18.31 6.03 -5.37
CA TRP A 28 16.95 6.17 -4.86
C TRP A 28 16.37 7.56 -5.17
N VAL A 29 15.18 7.59 -5.74
CA VAL A 29 14.49 8.80 -6.20
C VAL A 29 13.10 8.96 -5.58
N ASP A 30 12.84 8.28 -4.47
CA ASP A 30 11.55 8.20 -3.80
C ASP A 30 10.42 7.65 -4.71
N ASP A 31 10.76 6.68 -5.57
CA ASP A 31 9.85 6.09 -6.54
C ASP A 31 10.18 4.60 -6.75
N PHE A 32 9.34 3.72 -6.22
CA PHE A 32 9.47 2.28 -6.37
C PHE A 32 9.23 1.82 -7.80
N SER A 33 8.34 2.47 -8.54
CA SER A 33 8.10 2.13 -9.93
C SER A 33 9.32 2.36 -10.80
N ALA A 34 10.04 3.46 -10.56
CA ALA A 34 11.31 3.75 -11.25
C ALA A 34 12.37 2.68 -10.96
N ALA A 35 12.48 2.22 -9.71
CA ALA A 35 13.40 1.16 -9.34
C ALA A 35 13.04 -0.18 -10.02
N ARG A 36 11.76 -0.55 -10.04
CA ARG A 36 11.30 -1.77 -10.73
C ARG A 36 11.48 -1.70 -12.24
N ASN A 37 11.16 -0.57 -12.87
CA ASN A 37 11.41 -0.37 -14.30
C ASN A 37 12.90 -0.48 -14.65
N PHE A 38 13.76 0.09 -13.82
CA PHE A 38 15.22 -0.07 -13.99
C PHE A 38 15.64 -1.54 -13.84
N ALA A 39 15.15 -2.25 -12.82
CA ALA A 39 15.43 -3.67 -12.63
C ALA A 39 14.98 -4.50 -13.85
N PHE A 40 13.77 -4.29 -14.34
CA PHE A 40 13.22 -4.98 -15.50
C PHE A 40 14.07 -4.75 -16.76
N SER A 41 14.61 -3.54 -16.94
CA SER A 41 15.51 -3.21 -18.07
C SER A 41 16.81 -4.02 -18.07
N LYS A 42 17.20 -4.61 -16.92
CA LYS A 42 18.42 -5.44 -16.80
C LYS A 42 18.18 -6.92 -17.02
N ALA A 43 16.91 -7.34 -17.08
CA ALA A 43 16.56 -8.74 -17.28
C ALA A 43 16.83 -9.19 -18.73
N GLU A 44 17.32 -10.42 -18.88
CA GLU A 44 17.73 -10.98 -20.19
C GLU A 44 16.96 -12.27 -20.54
N LYS A 45 16.26 -12.89 -19.57
CA LYS A 45 15.56 -14.16 -19.77
C LYS A 45 14.09 -13.94 -20.14
N ASP A 46 13.40 -15.00 -20.52
CA ASP A 46 12.02 -14.94 -21.02
C ASP A 46 11.02 -14.48 -19.96
N TYR A 47 11.29 -14.81 -18.70
CA TYR A 47 10.49 -14.38 -17.55
C TYR A 47 11.36 -13.72 -16.47
N ILE A 48 10.77 -12.78 -15.77
CA ILE A 48 11.35 -12.03 -14.66
C ILE A 48 10.59 -12.43 -13.41
N TYR A 49 11.27 -13.02 -12.43
CA TYR A 49 10.75 -13.23 -11.09
C TYR A 49 11.18 -12.05 -10.20
N THR A 50 10.21 -11.40 -9.57
CA THR A 50 10.49 -10.33 -8.62
C THR A 50 10.45 -10.89 -7.20
N ALA A 51 11.50 -10.62 -6.42
CA ALA A 51 11.57 -11.01 -5.02
C ALA A 51 12.02 -9.82 -4.18
N ASP A 52 11.39 -9.64 -3.04
CA ASP A 52 11.81 -8.69 -2.03
C ASP A 52 12.69 -9.41 -0.98
N ALA A 53 13.50 -8.68 -0.23
CA ALA A 53 14.53 -9.29 0.63
C ALA A 53 13.94 -10.02 1.86
N ASP A 54 12.72 -9.72 2.21
CA ASP A 54 11.94 -10.27 3.33
C ASP A 54 10.99 -11.41 2.91
N GLU A 55 11.10 -11.88 1.65
CA GLU A 55 10.31 -12.98 1.12
C GLU A 55 11.04 -14.32 1.22
N VAL A 56 10.30 -15.33 1.63
CA VAL A 56 10.80 -16.70 1.74
C VAL A 56 9.92 -17.68 0.98
N ILE A 57 10.54 -18.49 0.13
CA ILE A 57 9.91 -19.65 -0.52
C ILE A 57 10.47 -20.91 0.13
N ASP A 58 9.64 -21.70 0.78
CA ASP A 58 10.02 -22.97 1.37
C ASP A 58 10.31 -24.05 0.31
N GLU A 59 10.80 -25.22 0.73
CA GLU A 59 11.22 -26.26 -0.23
C GLU A 59 10.04 -26.86 -1.02
N GLU A 60 8.85 -26.94 -0.43
CA GLU A 60 7.66 -27.41 -1.13
C GLU A 60 7.26 -26.43 -2.24
N ASN A 61 7.20 -25.14 -1.93
CA ASN A 61 6.87 -24.10 -2.89
C ASN A 61 7.98 -23.91 -3.94
N ARG A 62 9.25 -24.14 -3.59
CA ARG A 62 10.33 -24.22 -4.59
C ARG A 62 10.16 -25.37 -5.57
N LYS A 63 9.64 -26.51 -5.09
CA LYS A 63 9.32 -27.63 -5.97
C LYS A 63 8.20 -27.26 -6.93
N ARG A 64 7.07 -26.72 -6.42
CA ARG A 64 5.96 -26.23 -7.24
C ARG A 64 6.43 -25.19 -8.27
N PHE A 65 7.33 -24.29 -7.88
CA PHE A 65 7.88 -23.30 -8.79
C PHE A 65 8.72 -23.92 -9.91
N ARG A 66 9.47 -24.99 -9.64
CA ARG A 66 10.20 -25.75 -10.68
C ARG A 66 9.22 -26.43 -11.64
N GLU A 67 8.19 -27.09 -11.12
CA GLU A 67 7.14 -27.74 -11.91
C GLU A 67 6.39 -26.73 -12.79
N LEU A 68 6.01 -25.58 -12.24
CA LEU A 68 5.38 -24.50 -13.00
C LEU A 68 6.22 -24.10 -14.21
N LYS A 69 7.53 -23.97 -14.07
CA LYS A 69 8.43 -23.57 -15.18
C LYS A 69 8.45 -24.56 -16.33
N GLU A 70 8.16 -25.84 -16.08
CA GLU A 70 8.11 -26.89 -17.10
C GLU A 70 6.78 -26.90 -17.87
N VAL A 71 5.70 -26.45 -17.24
CA VAL A 71 4.35 -26.52 -17.81
C VAL A 71 3.77 -25.15 -18.18
N LEU A 72 4.50 -24.06 -17.90
CA LEU A 72 4.04 -22.71 -18.14
C LEU A 72 3.78 -22.47 -19.63
N LEU A 73 2.51 -22.18 -19.94
CA LEU A 73 2.09 -21.92 -21.31
C LEU A 73 2.63 -20.57 -21.80
N PRO A 74 3.06 -20.49 -23.09
CA PRO A 74 3.71 -19.28 -23.60
C PRO A 74 2.78 -18.07 -23.70
N GLU A 75 1.46 -18.23 -23.68
CA GLU A 75 0.48 -17.15 -23.63
C GLU A 75 0.37 -16.47 -22.27
N ILE A 76 0.79 -17.13 -21.17
CA ILE A 76 0.75 -16.56 -19.83
C ILE A 76 1.75 -15.41 -19.73
N GLU A 77 1.29 -14.24 -19.35
CA GLU A 77 2.09 -13.02 -19.26
C GLU A 77 2.49 -12.70 -17.83
N ILE A 78 1.61 -12.97 -16.88
CA ILE A 78 1.87 -12.82 -15.45
C ILE A 78 1.46 -14.09 -14.71
N VAL A 79 2.30 -14.54 -13.78
CA VAL A 79 1.89 -15.52 -12.76
C VAL A 79 1.79 -14.82 -11.42
N GLN A 80 0.61 -14.93 -10.82
CA GLN A 80 0.38 -14.53 -9.45
C GLN A 80 0.70 -15.68 -8.51
N MET A 81 1.27 -15.34 -7.35
CA MET A 81 1.56 -16.27 -6.27
C MET A 81 0.87 -15.77 -5.03
N LYS A 82 0.46 -16.67 -4.15
CA LYS A 82 -0.14 -16.31 -2.87
C LYS A 82 0.91 -15.69 -1.97
N TYR A 83 0.59 -14.53 -1.44
CA TYR A 83 1.42 -13.79 -0.51
C TYR A 83 0.84 -14.02 0.88
N GLY A 84 1.47 -14.88 1.65
CA GLY A 84 1.00 -15.31 2.96
C GLY A 84 1.52 -14.45 4.09
N ASN A 85 0.93 -14.66 5.28
CA ASN A 85 1.34 -14.02 6.53
C ASN A 85 1.12 -12.50 6.59
N GLN A 86 0.08 -12.03 5.87
CA GLN A 86 -0.22 -10.60 5.76
C GLN A 86 -0.77 -10.03 7.08
N LEU A 87 -1.72 -10.70 7.72
CA LEU A 87 -2.42 -10.19 8.91
C LEU A 87 -1.51 -10.10 10.13
N SER A 88 -0.48 -10.94 10.23
CA SER A 88 0.42 -10.92 11.40
C SER A 88 1.37 -9.71 11.44
N HIS A 89 1.43 -8.92 10.37
CA HIS A 89 2.35 -7.77 10.27
C HIS A 89 1.66 -6.41 10.07
N GLY A 90 0.34 -6.32 10.31
CA GLY A 90 -0.40 -5.05 10.28
C GLY A 90 -0.39 -4.38 8.91
N THR A 91 -0.61 -5.15 7.85
CA THR A 91 -0.70 -4.61 6.48
C THR A 91 -2.08 -4.03 6.21
N ALA A 92 -2.18 -3.14 5.21
CA ALA A 92 -3.44 -2.58 4.73
C ALA A 92 -4.35 -3.59 4.02
N TYR A 93 -4.06 -4.89 4.12
CA TYR A 93 -4.80 -5.96 3.46
C TYR A 93 -5.69 -6.71 4.45
N ASN A 94 -6.90 -7.04 4.00
CA ASN A 94 -7.92 -7.69 4.83
C ASN A 94 -7.81 -9.22 4.88
N PHE A 95 -6.85 -9.81 4.15
CA PHE A 95 -6.71 -11.26 4.01
C PHE A 95 -5.29 -11.70 4.37
N ASP A 96 -5.18 -12.86 5.01
CA ASP A 96 -3.87 -13.44 5.36
C ASP A 96 -3.11 -13.94 4.13
N GLU A 97 -3.82 -14.40 3.11
CA GLU A 97 -3.26 -14.76 1.80
C GLU A 97 -3.88 -13.91 0.69
N GLU A 98 -3.04 -13.29 -0.12
CA GLU A 98 -3.46 -12.50 -1.27
C GLU A 98 -2.61 -12.84 -2.49
N TYR A 99 -3.24 -12.86 -3.67
CA TYR A 99 -2.50 -13.05 -4.90
C TYR A 99 -1.70 -11.80 -5.28
N ARG A 100 -0.39 -12.00 -5.48
CA ARG A 100 0.54 -10.96 -5.93
C ARG A 100 1.21 -11.37 -7.24
N PRO A 101 1.33 -10.46 -8.21
CA PRO A 101 2.09 -10.71 -9.42
C PRO A 101 3.59 -10.83 -9.09
N LYS A 102 4.18 -11.99 -9.38
CA LYS A 102 5.57 -12.31 -9.03
C LYS A 102 6.42 -12.73 -10.22
N LEU A 103 5.83 -13.34 -11.26
CA LEU A 103 6.54 -13.76 -12.46
C LEU A 103 5.97 -13.03 -13.66
N PHE A 104 6.81 -12.36 -14.44
CA PHE A 104 6.44 -11.50 -15.56
C PHE A 104 7.14 -11.94 -16.82
N LYS A 105 6.40 -12.05 -17.94
CA LYS A 105 6.96 -12.37 -19.26
C LYS A 105 7.71 -11.17 -19.82
N ARG A 106 9.04 -11.26 -19.91
CA ARG A 106 9.91 -10.16 -20.34
C ARG A 106 9.65 -9.63 -21.76
N LEU A 107 9.22 -10.51 -22.67
CA LEU A 107 8.94 -10.13 -24.07
C LEU A 107 7.70 -9.21 -24.22
N ARG A 108 6.93 -9.02 -23.15
CA ARG A 108 5.90 -8.00 -23.04
C ARG A 108 6.50 -6.79 -22.34
N GLU A 109 6.38 -5.60 -22.89
CA GLU A 109 6.82 -4.37 -22.20
C GLU A 109 5.85 -4.05 -21.09
N PHE A 110 6.19 -4.43 -19.86
CA PHE A 110 5.47 -4.02 -18.67
C PHE A 110 6.03 -2.69 -18.19
N THR A 111 5.15 -1.72 -17.96
CA THR A 111 5.51 -0.45 -17.34
C THR A 111 4.92 -0.40 -15.95
N TRP A 112 5.77 -0.27 -14.95
CA TRP A 112 5.36 0.00 -13.59
C TRP A 112 5.01 1.47 -13.45
N ILE A 113 3.92 1.75 -12.78
CA ILE A 113 3.43 3.09 -12.49
C ILE A 113 3.13 3.24 -11.01
N GLU A 114 2.99 4.47 -10.57
CA GLU A 114 2.81 4.91 -9.19
C GLU A 114 4.07 4.73 -8.33
N PRO A 115 4.51 5.78 -7.62
CA PRO A 115 5.77 5.79 -6.86
C PRO A 115 5.71 4.96 -5.58
N ILE A 116 4.49 4.70 -5.08
CA ILE A 116 4.18 3.91 -3.89
C ILE A 116 3.10 2.92 -4.29
N HIS A 117 3.10 1.70 -3.70
CA HIS A 117 2.16 0.64 -4.08
C HIS A 117 2.08 0.47 -5.60
N GLU A 118 3.23 0.39 -6.22
CA GLU A 118 3.41 0.36 -7.66
C GLU A 118 2.61 -0.78 -8.31
N MET A 119 2.09 -0.51 -9.51
CA MET A 119 1.33 -1.48 -10.28
C MET A 119 1.74 -1.52 -11.75
N VAL A 120 1.40 -2.59 -12.43
CA VAL A 120 1.63 -2.74 -13.88
C VAL A 120 0.43 -2.19 -14.64
N ARG A 121 0.69 -1.32 -15.63
CA ARG A 121 -0.32 -0.69 -16.47
C ARG A 121 -0.64 -1.56 -17.69
N LEU A 122 -1.31 -2.72 -17.53
CA LEU A 122 -1.79 -3.55 -18.64
C LEU A 122 -2.88 -4.51 -18.16
N ASP A 123 -3.69 -5.01 -19.09
CA ASP A 123 -4.58 -6.15 -18.90
C ASP A 123 -3.87 -7.42 -19.40
N PRO A 124 -2.99 -8.02 -18.62
CA PRO A 124 -2.22 -9.20 -19.02
C PRO A 124 -3.04 -10.48 -18.91
N VAL A 125 -2.60 -11.53 -19.61
CA VAL A 125 -3.06 -12.89 -19.35
C VAL A 125 -2.42 -13.38 -18.06
N VAL A 126 -3.24 -13.52 -17.02
CA VAL A 126 -2.80 -13.86 -15.66
C VAL A 126 -3.09 -15.31 -15.33
N PHE A 127 -2.16 -15.97 -14.68
CA PHE A 127 -2.32 -17.31 -14.11
C PHE A 127 -2.11 -17.26 -12.58
N ASP A 128 -3.12 -17.68 -11.85
CA ASP A 128 -3.07 -17.78 -10.39
C ASP A 128 -2.51 -19.14 -9.99
N SER A 129 -1.33 -19.15 -9.39
CA SER A 129 -0.67 -20.37 -8.95
C SER A 129 -0.98 -20.68 -7.49
N ASP A 130 -0.77 -21.91 -7.08
CA ASP A 130 -0.84 -22.38 -5.69
C ASP A 130 0.46 -22.19 -4.90
N ILE A 131 1.44 -21.52 -5.50
CA ILE A 131 2.73 -21.22 -4.85
C ILE A 131 2.51 -20.15 -3.78
N VAL A 132 2.95 -20.44 -2.56
CA VAL A 132 2.88 -19.51 -1.42
C VAL A 132 4.27 -18.92 -1.16
N ILE A 133 4.31 -17.61 -1.00
CA ILE A 133 5.49 -16.85 -0.59
C ILE A 133 5.22 -16.32 0.83
N GLY A 134 6.04 -16.72 1.79
CA GLY A 134 5.99 -16.16 3.14
C GLY A 134 6.63 -14.77 3.15
N HIS A 135 5.91 -13.79 3.68
CA HIS A 135 6.39 -12.42 3.88
C HIS A 135 6.72 -12.20 5.35
N TYR A 136 7.95 -11.81 5.64
CA TYR A 136 8.48 -11.65 7.01
C TYR A 136 9.20 -10.30 7.16
N PRO A 137 8.47 -9.17 7.15
CA PRO A 137 9.08 -7.86 7.33
C PRO A 137 9.70 -7.74 8.73
N GLU A 138 10.92 -7.23 8.81
CA GLU A 138 11.61 -6.98 10.09
C GLU A 138 11.00 -5.81 10.86
N SER A 139 10.31 -4.90 10.19
CA SER A 139 9.67 -3.72 10.79
C SER A 139 8.46 -3.27 9.97
N ASN A 140 7.57 -2.53 10.61
CA ASN A 140 6.50 -1.84 9.90
C ASN A 140 7.09 -0.70 9.06
N HIS A 141 6.73 -0.64 7.78
CA HIS A 141 7.25 0.34 6.82
C HIS A 141 6.36 1.58 6.67
N CYS A 142 5.25 1.69 7.41
CA CYS A 142 4.25 2.75 7.26
C CYS A 142 4.87 4.16 7.31
N LYS A 143 5.81 4.42 8.22
CA LYS A 143 6.47 5.75 8.33
C LYS A 143 7.27 6.11 7.06
N ARG A 144 7.94 5.16 6.44
CA ARG A 144 8.62 5.37 5.16
C ARG A 144 7.62 5.69 4.05
N ASP A 145 6.51 4.97 4.04
CA ASP A 145 5.49 5.10 3.00
C ASP A 145 4.75 6.44 3.17
N PHE A 146 4.40 6.85 4.41
CA PHE A 146 3.88 8.20 4.71
C PHE A 146 4.84 9.31 4.26
N ALA A 147 6.13 9.20 4.62
CA ALA A 147 7.14 10.17 4.19
C ALA A 147 7.25 10.24 2.65
N THR A 148 7.06 9.13 1.95
CA THR A 148 7.08 9.10 0.48
C THR A 148 5.83 9.75 -0.09
N PHE A 149 4.63 9.48 0.44
CA PHE A 149 3.40 10.19 0.08
C PHE A 149 3.58 11.70 0.23
N GLN A 150 4.03 12.17 1.39
CA GLN A 150 4.25 13.58 1.68
C GLN A 150 5.24 14.24 0.71
N LYS A 151 6.38 13.58 0.42
CA LYS A 151 7.35 14.10 -0.55
C LYS A 151 6.75 14.30 -1.95
N HIS A 152 5.92 13.36 -2.40
CA HIS A 152 5.28 13.46 -3.71
C HIS A 152 4.19 14.51 -3.74
N ILE A 153 3.39 14.62 -2.69
CA ILE A 153 2.37 15.68 -2.52
C ILE A 153 3.03 17.05 -2.55
N HIS A 154 4.12 17.27 -1.80
CA HIS A 154 4.86 18.53 -1.79
C HIS A 154 5.50 18.86 -3.15
N LYS A 155 5.80 17.87 -3.98
CA LYS A 155 6.23 18.07 -5.38
C LYS A 155 5.07 18.38 -6.34
N GLY A 156 3.84 18.43 -5.84
CA GLY A 156 2.63 18.70 -6.63
C GLY A 156 2.04 17.49 -7.34
N LEU A 157 2.42 16.26 -6.94
CA LEU A 157 1.80 15.05 -7.48
C LEU A 157 0.36 14.96 -7.02
N ARG A 158 -0.57 14.86 -7.98
CA ARG A 158 -1.95 14.49 -7.71
C ARG A 158 -2.02 12.97 -7.54
N LEU A 159 -2.34 12.50 -6.36
CA LEU A 159 -2.54 11.07 -6.13
C LEU A 159 -3.72 10.53 -6.95
N SER A 160 -3.55 9.38 -7.58
CA SER A 160 -4.64 8.62 -8.21
C SER A 160 -5.69 8.24 -7.18
N LYS A 161 -6.92 7.89 -7.62
CA LYS A 161 -7.98 7.40 -6.71
C LYS A 161 -7.47 6.27 -5.83
N ARG A 162 -6.72 5.33 -6.42
CA ARG A 162 -6.12 4.20 -5.71
C ARG A 162 -5.13 4.64 -4.64
N LEU A 163 -4.18 5.53 -4.96
CA LEU A 163 -3.18 6.01 -3.99
C LEU A 163 -3.80 6.88 -2.91
N HIS A 164 -4.83 7.67 -3.24
CA HIS A 164 -5.59 8.45 -2.25
C HIS A 164 -6.24 7.54 -1.22
N HIS A 165 -6.96 6.50 -1.68
CA HIS A 165 -7.56 5.48 -0.83
C HIS A 165 -6.53 4.76 0.03
N MET A 166 -5.42 4.30 -0.55
CA MET A 166 -4.38 3.58 0.19
C MET A 166 -3.75 4.46 1.28
N TYR A 167 -3.51 5.74 0.98
CA TYR A 167 -2.96 6.65 1.98
C TYR A 167 -3.92 6.86 3.16
N ALA A 168 -5.21 7.09 2.88
CA ALA A 168 -6.23 7.21 3.93
C ALA A 168 -6.32 5.92 4.77
N MET A 169 -6.40 4.74 4.14
CA MET A 169 -6.46 3.46 4.84
C MET A 169 -5.23 3.20 5.70
N GLU A 170 -4.03 3.42 5.17
CA GLU A 170 -2.79 3.20 5.94
C GLU A 170 -2.68 4.12 7.16
N LEU A 171 -3.17 5.37 7.07
CA LEU A 171 -3.26 6.25 8.22
C LEU A 171 -4.12 5.64 9.32
N TYR A 172 -5.29 5.08 9.00
CA TYR A 172 -6.18 4.46 9.99
C TYR A 172 -5.63 3.15 10.56
N ILE A 173 -4.86 2.39 9.80
CA ILE A 173 -4.29 1.10 10.23
C ILE A 173 -3.03 1.29 11.08
N SER A 174 -2.15 2.20 10.70
CA SER A 174 -0.79 2.28 11.23
C SER A 174 -0.31 3.70 11.55
N GLY A 175 -1.10 4.74 11.25
CA GLY A 175 -0.75 6.14 11.50
C GLY A 175 -0.90 6.50 12.97
N ASP A 176 0.00 7.33 13.47
CA ASP A 176 -0.13 8.02 14.75
C ASP A 176 -0.68 9.45 14.56
N ASP A 177 -0.83 10.17 15.67
CA ASP A 177 -1.39 11.52 15.65
C ASP A 177 -0.59 12.49 14.79
N GLU A 178 0.74 12.36 14.73
CA GLU A 178 1.60 13.22 13.91
C GLU A 178 1.36 12.96 12.41
N ASP A 179 1.19 11.70 12.01
CA ASP A 179 0.92 11.33 10.61
C ASP A 179 -0.42 11.92 10.12
N PHE A 180 -1.45 11.90 10.96
CA PHE A 180 -2.74 12.52 10.64
C PHE A 180 -2.64 14.03 10.52
N LEU A 181 -1.87 14.68 11.39
CA LEU A 181 -1.65 16.12 11.33
C LEU A 181 -0.83 16.53 10.08
N GLU A 182 0.17 15.75 9.70
CA GLU A 182 0.93 15.99 8.47
C GLU A 182 0.08 15.80 7.20
N ALA A 183 -0.84 14.86 7.21
CA ALA A 183 -1.71 14.55 6.08
C ALA A 183 -2.88 15.54 5.92
N GLU A 184 -3.21 16.32 6.96
CA GLU A 184 -4.43 17.12 7.04
C GLU A 184 -4.59 18.08 5.86
N ASP A 185 -3.59 18.84 5.51
CA ASP A 185 -3.67 19.86 4.46
C ASP A 185 -4.00 19.23 3.09
N PHE A 186 -3.40 18.10 2.79
CA PHE A 186 -3.68 17.37 1.56
C PHE A 186 -5.12 16.87 1.51
N PHE A 187 -5.59 16.23 2.59
CA PHE A 187 -6.95 15.70 2.64
C PHE A 187 -8.00 16.83 2.75
N ALA A 188 -7.69 17.93 3.43
CA ALA A 188 -8.57 19.10 3.44
C ALA A 188 -8.77 19.71 2.04
N ALA A 189 -7.69 19.76 1.24
CA ALA A 189 -7.79 20.14 -0.17
C ALA A 189 -8.63 19.12 -0.97
N SER A 190 -8.46 17.83 -0.74
CA SER A 190 -9.22 16.75 -1.40
C SER A 190 -10.73 16.83 -1.11
N VAL A 191 -11.15 17.17 0.12
CA VAL A 191 -12.56 17.38 0.48
C VAL A 191 -13.23 18.47 -0.37
N MET A 192 -12.45 19.45 -0.86
CA MET A 192 -12.92 20.60 -1.61
C MET A 192 -12.68 20.49 -3.12
N ASP A 193 -12.03 19.44 -3.58
CA ASP A 193 -11.67 19.24 -4.98
C ASP A 193 -12.84 18.61 -5.76
N PRO A 194 -13.50 19.34 -6.69
CA PRO A 194 -14.65 18.83 -7.43
C PRO A 194 -14.28 17.71 -8.43
N GLU A 195 -13.01 17.49 -8.69
CA GLU A 195 -12.54 16.39 -9.55
C GLU A 195 -12.32 15.08 -8.78
N ARG A 196 -12.44 15.09 -7.44
CA ARG A 196 -12.45 13.89 -6.62
C ARG A 196 -13.82 13.22 -6.62
N SER A 197 -13.84 11.90 -6.57
CA SER A 197 -15.09 11.14 -6.42
C SER A 197 -15.68 11.35 -5.02
N ALA A 198 -16.98 11.03 -4.87
CA ALA A 198 -17.65 11.10 -3.57
C ALA A 198 -16.94 10.26 -2.50
N ASP A 199 -16.46 9.06 -2.87
CA ASP A 199 -15.72 8.17 -1.97
C ASP A 199 -14.42 8.83 -1.48
N GLU A 200 -13.62 9.40 -2.40
CA GLU A 200 -12.37 10.10 -2.06
C GLU A 200 -12.62 11.29 -1.14
N MET A 201 -13.69 12.06 -1.38
CA MET A 201 -14.07 13.20 -0.52
C MET A 201 -14.52 12.72 0.87
N LYS A 202 -15.22 11.59 0.94
CA LYS A 202 -15.67 10.97 2.19
C LYS A 202 -14.48 10.47 3.03
N GLU A 203 -13.58 9.71 2.42
CA GLU A 203 -12.32 9.26 3.06
C GLU A 203 -11.49 10.46 3.56
N ALA A 204 -11.36 11.48 2.73
CA ALA A 204 -10.65 12.71 3.09
C ALA A 204 -11.31 13.43 4.28
N ALA A 205 -12.65 13.49 4.32
CA ALA A 205 -13.36 14.09 5.44
C ALA A 205 -13.11 13.35 6.76
N CYS A 206 -13.00 12.02 6.72
CA CYS A 206 -12.65 11.20 7.89
C CYS A 206 -11.25 11.53 8.43
N VAL A 207 -10.24 11.59 7.54
CA VAL A 207 -8.86 11.94 7.94
C VAL A 207 -8.81 13.34 8.55
N VAL A 208 -9.44 14.33 7.90
CA VAL A 208 -9.49 15.71 8.43
C VAL A 208 -10.26 15.78 9.76
N CYS A 209 -11.32 14.97 9.93
CA CYS A 209 -12.06 14.89 11.18
C CYS A 209 -11.16 14.43 12.33
N ARG A 210 -10.38 13.36 12.12
CA ARG A 210 -9.43 12.87 13.12
C ARG A 210 -8.33 13.89 13.44
N ALA A 211 -7.73 14.51 12.45
CA ALA A 211 -6.73 15.57 12.66
C ALA A 211 -7.31 16.74 13.46
N ALA A 212 -8.54 17.15 13.15
CA ALA A 212 -9.25 18.21 13.90
C ALA A 212 -9.54 17.81 15.36
N ARG A 213 -9.92 16.53 15.61
CA ARG A 213 -10.10 16.01 16.97
C ARG A 213 -8.79 16.06 17.76
N ILE A 214 -7.69 15.60 17.18
CA ILE A 214 -6.33 15.64 17.79
C ILE A 214 -5.97 17.09 18.19
N ARG A 215 -6.22 18.06 17.29
CA ARG A 215 -5.99 19.49 17.59
C ARG A 215 -7.05 20.12 18.48
N LYS A 216 -8.09 19.38 18.87
CA LYS A 216 -9.25 19.86 19.64
C LYS A 216 -10.03 20.97 18.94
N ASP A 217 -10.06 20.97 17.59
CA ASP A 217 -10.85 21.87 16.79
C ASP A 217 -12.24 21.26 16.50
N ALA A 218 -13.14 21.43 17.44
CA ALA A 218 -14.51 20.92 17.33
C ALA A 218 -15.28 21.53 16.14
N GLY A 219 -14.94 22.72 15.68
CA GLY A 219 -15.61 23.39 14.57
C GLY A 219 -15.34 22.68 13.25
N ILE A 220 -14.08 22.40 12.94
CA ILE A 220 -13.68 21.65 11.74
C ILE A 220 -14.18 20.21 11.83
N MET A 221 -14.01 19.57 12.99
CA MET A 221 -14.47 18.21 13.21
C MET A 221 -15.96 18.04 12.90
N MET A 222 -16.83 18.88 13.49
CA MET A 222 -18.27 18.82 13.26
C MET A 222 -18.64 19.14 11.81
N LYS A 223 -17.90 20.06 11.17
CA LYS A 223 -18.12 20.35 9.74
C LYS A 223 -17.85 19.13 8.86
N MET A 224 -16.80 18.34 9.15
CA MET A 224 -16.50 17.12 8.41
C MET A 224 -17.54 16.04 8.70
N ALA A 225 -17.91 15.85 9.96
CA ALA A 225 -18.96 14.90 10.36
C ALA A 225 -20.28 15.19 9.65
N LEU A 226 -20.72 16.45 9.60
CA LEU A 226 -21.94 16.82 8.89
C LEU A 226 -21.87 16.54 7.39
N LYS A 227 -20.71 16.72 6.75
CA LYS A 227 -20.54 16.38 5.32
C LYS A 227 -20.70 14.89 5.07
N ASP A 228 -20.14 14.04 5.92
CA ASP A 228 -20.24 12.59 5.82
C ASP A 228 -21.67 12.11 6.07
N MET A 229 -22.33 12.65 7.11
CA MET A 229 -23.70 12.29 7.49
C MET A 229 -24.77 12.71 6.50
N LEU A 230 -24.48 13.62 5.57
CA LEU A 230 -25.38 13.98 4.46
C LEU A 230 -25.51 12.87 3.41
N THR A 231 -24.66 11.87 3.49
CA THR A 231 -24.68 10.64 2.68
C THR A 231 -24.93 9.43 3.60
N GLU A 232 -24.51 8.27 3.20
CA GLU A 232 -24.40 7.13 4.12
C GLU A 232 -23.19 7.37 5.02
N GLY A 233 -23.35 7.44 6.33
CA GLY A 233 -22.27 7.63 7.30
C GLY A 233 -21.13 6.61 7.11
N SER A 234 -19.93 6.91 7.58
CA SER A 234 -18.77 5.99 7.56
C SER A 234 -18.42 5.47 8.95
N ALA A 235 -17.90 4.25 9.01
CA ALA A 235 -17.45 3.65 10.27
C ALA A 235 -16.38 4.51 10.94
N GLU A 236 -15.43 5.02 10.15
CA GLU A 236 -14.35 5.89 10.61
C GLU A 236 -14.90 7.20 11.20
N MET A 237 -15.88 7.82 10.56
CA MET A 237 -16.49 9.04 11.08
C MET A 237 -17.25 8.78 12.38
N CYS A 238 -18.01 7.71 12.42
CA CYS A 238 -18.72 7.31 13.65
C CYS A 238 -17.74 7.02 14.79
N PHE A 239 -16.60 6.38 14.49
CA PHE A 239 -15.54 6.14 15.46
C PHE A 239 -14.98 7.46 16.02
N GLU A 240 -14.64 8.42 15.15
CA GLU A 240 -14.09 9.71 15.59
C GLU A 240 -15.10 10.53 16.44
N LEU A 241 -16.38 10.42 16.13
CA LEU A 241 -17.43 11.02 16.98
C LEU A 241 -17.52 10.31 18.34
N GLY A 242 -17.41 8.98 18.37
CA GLY A 242 -17.33 8.22 19.62
C GLY A 242 -16.17 8.67 20.51
N GLU A 243 -14.98 8.78 19.94
CA GLU A 243 -13.79 9.29 20.63
C GLU A 243 -13.99 10.71 21.17
N TYR A 244 -14.60 11.59 20.35
CA TYR A 244 -14.88 12.97 20.73
C TYR A 244 -15.77 13.08 21.98
N PHE A 245 -16.85 12.30 22.06
CA PHE A 245 -17.75 12.30 23.22
C PHE A 245 -17.12 11.60 24.42
N HIS A 246 -16.39 10.51 24.22
CA HIS A 246 -15.66 9.81 25.26
C HIS A 246 -14.63 10.74 25.94
N GLU A 247 -13.83 11.46 25.17
CA GLU A 247 -12.86 12.44 25.70
C GLU A 247 -13.48 13.54 26.57
N ARG A 248 -14.79 13.77 26.43
CA ARG A 248 -15.58 14.76 27.20
C ARG A 248 -16.36 14.15 28.36
N GLY A 249 -16.23 12.83 28.56
CA GLY A 249 -16.92 12.09 29.61
C GLY A 249 -18.41 11.83 29.32
N ASP A 250 -18.86 12.01 28.08
CA ASP A 250 -20.19 11.62 27.65
C ASP A 250 -20.18 10.20 27.08
N ASP A 251 -20.03 9.23 27.99
CA ASP A 251 -19.92 7.81 27.62
C ASP A 251 -21.24 7.27 27.01
N SER A 252 -22.36 7.90 27.31
CA SER A 252 -23.66 7.50 26.73
C SER A 252 -23.70 7.79 25.24
N GLU A 253 -23.35 9.02 24.86
CA GLU A 253 -23.29 9.40 23.44
C GLU A 253 -22.14 8.67 22.72
N ALA A 254 -20.97 8.54 23.36
CA ALA A 254 -19.85 7.79 22.81
C ALA A 254 -20.22 6.34 22.46
N SER A 255 -20.95 5.65 23.36
CA SER A 255 -21.39 4.27 23.12
C SER A 255 -22.30 4.14 21.91
N LEU A 256 -23.17 5.12 21.65
CA LEU A 256 -24.04 5.15 20.48
C LEU A 256 -23.22 5.25 19.17
N TRP A 257 -22.24 6.15 19.16
CA TRP A 257 -21.38 6.33 18.00
C TRP A 257 -20.49 5.14 17.72
N TYR A 258 -19.92 4.50 18.75
CA TYR A 258 -19.18 3.27 18.58
C TYR A 258 -20.04 2.11 18.09
N TYR A 259 -21.30 2.04 18.56
CA TYR A 259 -22.25 1.06 18.05
C TYR A 259 -22.48 1.26 16.53
N ASN A 260 -22.71 2.49 16.09
CA ASN A 260 -22.91 2.81 14.68
C ASN A 260 -21.65 2.46 13.86
N ALA A 261 -20.44 2.76 14.36
CA ALA A 261 -19.20 2.39 13.70
C ALA A 261 -19.04 0.88 13.48
N MET A 262 -19.62 0.05 14.37
CA MET A 262 -19.51 -1.40 14.29
C MET A 262 -20.60 -2.07 13.45
N HIS A 263 -21.77 -1.45 13.28
CA HIS A 263 -22.96 -2.14 12.81
C HIS A 263 -23.73 -1.47 11.70
N GLU A 264 -23.62 -0.17 11.52
CA GLU A 264 -24.53 0.61 10.66
C GLU A 264 -23.80 1.47 9.60
N ALA A 265 -22.47 1.51 9.67
CA ALA A 265 -21.68 2.30 8.74
C ALA A 265 -21.01 1.43 7.69
#